data_d714920f855ac0ae1770fc6060e35457
#
_entry.id   d714920f855ac0ae1770fc6060e35457
#
_cell.length_a   1.000
_cell.length_b   1.000
_cell.length_c   1.000
_cell.angle_alpha   90.00
_cell.angle_beta   90.00
_cell.angle_gamma   90.00
#
_symmetry.space_group_name_H-M   'P 1'
#
loop_
_entity.id
_entity.type
_entity.pdbx_description
1 polymer ?
#
loop_
_entity_poly.entity_id
_entity_poly.type
_entity_poly.pdbx_seq_one_letter_code
_entity_poly.pdbx_strand_id
1 'polypeptide(L)'
;DVNGLKRMNDVHGHEAGDVLIKTVARIMQRAQQDAGEGHVFRMGGDEFLMIVEHADGQKTVAIIQSLRDAFRANNVSVALGHLTCMTPISDIDAIITKVDREMYKDKGRQKR
;
A
#
# COMPACT_ATOMS: atom_id res chain seq x y z
N ASP A 1 -3.59 1.36 2.43
CA ASP A 1 -4.34 2.31 3.25
C ASP A 1 -3.58 2.61 4.54
N VAL A 2 -3.24 3.87 4.74
CA VAL A 2 -2.44 4.31 5.91
C VAL A 2 -3.33 4.43 7.12
N ASN A 3 -3.02 3.67 8.19
CA ASN A 3 -3.80 3.71 9.43
C ASN A 3 -3.48 4.96 10.25
N GLY A 4 -4.51 5.55 10.84
CA GLY A 4 -4.35 6.60 11.82
C GLY A 4 -3.95 7.98 11.29
N LEU A 5 -4.08 8.25 9.98
CA LEU A 5 -3.74 9.55 9.41
C LEU A 5 -4.56 10.67 10.04
N LYS A 6 -5.87 10.48 10.17
CA LYS A 6 -6.75 11.48 10.78
C LYS A 6 -6.34 11.78 12.21
N ARG A 7 -6.06 10.73 12.99
CA ARG A 7 -5.62 10.87 14.38
C ARG A 7 -4.28 11.61 14.46
N MET A 8 -3.36 11.29 13.56
CA MET A 8 -2.06 11.96 13.50
C MET A 8 -2.24 13.45 13.26
N ASN A 9 -3.10 13.82 12.30
CA ASN A 9 -3.42 15.22 12.01
C ASN A 9 -4.09 15.91 13.20
N ASP A 10 -5.05 15.24 13.84
CA ASP A 10 -5.80 15.81 14.97
C ASP A 10 -4.93 16.03 16.20
N VAL A 11 -4.00 15.12 16.50
CA VAL A 11 -3.16 15.17 17.70
C VAL A 11 -1.88 15.97 17.48
N HIS A 12 -1.24 15.84 16.32
CA HIS A 12 0.09 16.39 16.03
C HIS A 12 0.11 17.44 14.92
N GLY A 13 -1.06 17.75 14.31
CA GLY A 13 -1.20 18.72 13.23
C GLY A 13 -0.96 18.15 11.84
N HIS A 14 -1.33 18.93 10.83
CA HIS A 14 -1.26 18.50 9.42
C HIS A 14 0.17 18.22 8.95
N GLU A 15 1.16 18.91 9.50
CA GLU A 15 2.57 18.67 9.16
C GLU A 15 2.99 17.24 9.50
N ALA A 16 2.56 16.73 10.65
CA ALA A 16 2.85 15.35 11.05
C ALA A 16 2.19 14.33 10.11
N GLY A 17 0.94 14.60 9.70
CA GLY A 17 0.26 13.79 8.70
C GLY A 17 0.98 13.81 7.34
N ASP A 18 1.46 14.98 6.93
CA ASP A 18 2.23 15.10 5.68
C ASP A 18 3.54 14.30 5.72
N VAL A 19 4.23 14.32 6.85
CA VAL A 19 5.45 13.51 7.05
C VAL A 19 5.11 12.02 6.95
N LEU A 20 4.01 11.60 7.56
CA LEU A 20 3.55 10.21 7.48
C LEU A 20 3.28 9.80 6.03
N ILE A 21 2.54 10.60 5.28
CA ILE A 21 2.23 10.33 3.87
C ILE A 21 3.50 10.29 3.02
N LYS A 22 4.42 11.22 3.21
CA LYS A 22 5.70 11.24 2.47
C LYS A 22 6.55 10.00 2.79
N THR A 23 6.54 9.56 4.04
CA THR A 23 7.24 8.33 4.46
C THR A 23 6.67 7.11 3.74
N VAL A 24 5.35 6.97 3.73
CA VAL A 24 4.67 5.87 3.02
C VAL A 24 4.99 5.91 1.52
N ALA A 25 4.87 7.07 0.91
CA ALA A 25 5.15 7.24 -0.52
C ALA A 25 6.59 6.83 -0.87
N ARG A 26 7.56 7.25 -0.06
CA ARG A 26 8.97 6.90 -0.27
C ARG A 26 9.21 5.40 -0.15
N ILE A 27 8.64 4.76 0.84
CA ILE A 27 8.74 3.31 1.04
C ILE A 27 8.15 2.56 -0.14
N MET A 28 6.97 2.96 -0.59
CA MET A 28 6.30 2.32 -1.72
C MET A 28 7.06 2.53 -3.03
N GLN A 29 7.56 3.73 -3.29
CA GLN A 29 8.36 4.02 -4.48
C GLN A 29 9.64 3.16 -4.51
N ARG A 30 10.32 3.05 -3.38
CA ARG A 30 11.52 2.22 -3.28
C ARG A 30 11.22 0.75 -3.54
N ALA A 31 10.17 0.23 -2.92
CA ALA A 31 9.75 -1.16 -3.13
C ALA A 31 9.37 -1.43 -4.60
N GLN A 32 8.67 -0.48 -5.24
CA GLN A 32 8.31 -0.60 -6.64
C GLN A 32 9.54 -0.58 -7.55
N GLN A 33 10.49 0.31 -7.31
CA GLN A 33 11.73 0.38 -8.09
C GLN A 33 12.56 -0.90 -7.96
N ASP A 34 12.65 -1.46 -6.77
CA ASP A 34 13.37 -2.72 -6.51
C ASP A 34 12.67 -3.92 -7.17
N ALA A 35 11.36 -3.86 -7.32
CA ALA A 35 10.55 -4.91 -7.93
C ALA A 35 10.60 -4.93 -9.47
N GLY A 36 10.89 -3.79 -10.10
CA GLY A 36 10.93 -3.65 -11.55
C GLY A 36 10.01 -2.55 -12.07
N GLU A 37 9.53 -2.70 -13.30
CA GLU A 37 8.66 -1.70 -13.92
C GLU A 37 7.30 -1.63 -13.23
N GLY A 38 6.85 -0.42 -13.00
CA GLY A 38 5.55 -0.18 -12.37
C GLY A 38 5.35 1.27 -11.97
N HIS A 39 4.32 1.50 -11.19
CA HIS A 39 3.92 2.83 -10.77
C HIS A 39 3.33 2.80 -9.36
N VAL A 40 3.48 3.92 -8.66
CA VAL A 40 2.83 4.16 -7.37
C VAL A 40 1.95 5.40 -7.50
N PHE A 41 0.70 5.29 -7.07
CA PHE A 41 -0.28 6.37 -7.11
C PHE A 41 -0.84 6.62 -5.72
N ARG A 42 -1.09 7.89 -5.39
CA ARG A 42 -1.92 8.25 -4.24
C ARG A 42 -3.35 8.43 -4.75
N MET A 43 -4.27 7.58 -4.30
CA MET A 43 -5.65 7.53 -4.78
C MET A 43 -6.58 8.45 -3.99
N GLY A 44 -6.26 8.69 -2.73
CA GLY A 44 -7.03 9.53 -1.83
C GLY A 44 -6.17 9.96 -0.66
N GLY A 45 -6.76 10.55 0.39
CA GLY A 45 -6.02 11.08 1.52
C GLY A 45 -5.02 10.10 2.13
N ASP A 46 -5.50 8.89 2.43
CA ASP A 46 -4.72 7.84 3.11
C ASP A 46 -4.55 6.58 2.26
N GLU A 47 -4.87 6.63 0.99
CA GLU A 47 -4.94 5.46 0.11
C GLU A 47 -3.92 5.53 -1.01
N PHE A 48 -3.14 4.45 -1.17
CA PHE A 48 -2.12 4.31 -2.22
C PHE A 48 -2.39 3.06 -3.05
N LEU A 49 -2.01 3.11 -4.30
CA LEU A 49 -2.03 1.97 -5.23
C LEU A 49 -0.64 1.79 -5.82
N MET A 50 -0.15 0.55 -5.80
CA MET A 50 1.09 0.18 -6.49
C MET A 50 0.76 -0.84 -7.58
N ILE A 51 1.27 -0.60 -8.77
CA ILE A 51 1.18 -1.53 -9.89
C ILE A 51 2.61 -1.95 -10.24
N VAL A 52 2.85 -3.26 -10.30
CA VAL A 52 4.12 -3.82 -10.73
C VAL A 52 3.87 -4.75 -11.91
N GLU A 53 4.55 -4.47 -13.03
CA GLU A 53 4.42 -5.26 -14.25
C GLU A 53 5.23 -6.56 -14.15
N HIS A 54 4.78 -7.59 -14.86
CA HIS A 54 5.46 -8.88 -14.96
C HIS A 54 5.71 -9.56 -13.61
N ALA A 55 4.78 -9.38 -12.65
CA ALA A 55 4.88 -10.00 -11.34
C ALA A 55 4.00 -11.24 -11.26
N ASP A 56 4.59 -12.38 -10.94
CA ASP A 56 3.87 -13.60 -10.60
C ASP A 56 3.49 -13.63 -9.11
N GLY A 57 2.86 -14.72 -8.67
CA GLY A 57 2.43 -14.86 -7.28
C GLY A 57 3.58 -14.83 -6.28
N GLN A 58 4.71 -15.45 -6.61
CA GLN A 58 5.90 -15.46 -5.74
C GLN A 58 6.48 -14.05 -5.59
N LYS A 59 6.60 -13.33 -6.69
CA LYS A 59 7.08 -11.95 -6.68
C LYS A 59 6.16 -11.04 -5.89
N THR A 60 4.85 -11.21 -6.05
CA THR A 60 3.85 -10.45 -5.28
C THR A 60 4.02 -10.67 -3.79
N VAL A 61 4.16 -11.92 -3.34
CA VAL A 61 4.37 -12.23 -1.92
C VAL A 61 5.65 -11.59 -1.40
N ALA A 62 6.74 -11.64 -2.17
CA ALA A 62 8.00 -11.02 -1.80
C ALA A 62 7.88 -9.50 -1.65
N ILE A 63 7.17 -8.83 -2.57
CA ILE A 63 6.93 -7.39 -2.52
C ILE A 63 6.12 -7.03 -1.26
N ILE A 64 5.05 -7.76 -0.97
CA ILE A 64 4.21 -7.52 0.20
C ILE A 64 5.02 -7.69 1.49
N GLN A 65 5.84 -8.72 1.59
CA GLN A 65 6.69 -8.94 2.76
C GLN A 65 7.71 -7.80 2.92
N SER A 66 8.34 -7.38 1.84
CA SER A 66 9.25 -6.23 1.83
C SER A 66 8.57 -4.95 2.33
N LEU A 67 7.34 -4.70 1.87
CA LEU A 67 6.57 -3.53 2.30
C LEU A 67 6.23 -3.63 3.79
N ARG A 68 5.77 -4.77 4.27
CA ARG A 68 5.45 -4.96 5.70
C ARG A 68 6.66 -4.73 6.57
N ASP A 69 7.82 -5.25 6.18
CA ASP A 69 9.07 -5.07 6.93
C ASP A 69 9.51 -3.61 6.96
N ALA A 70 9.44 -2.92 5.82
CA ALA A 70 9.83 -1.52 5.72
C ALA A 70 8.90 -0.59 6.51
N PHE A 71 7.59 -0.83 6.45
CA PHE A 71 6.63 -0.06 7.24
C PHE A 71 6.86 -0.27 8.74
N ARG A 72 7.07 -1.52 9.17
CA ARG A 72 7.36 -1.84 10.57
C ARG A 72 8.65 -1.17 11.03
N ALA A 73 9.70 -1.21 10.22
CA ALA A 73 10.98 -0.59 10.53
C ALA A 73 10.89 0.94 10.68
N ASN A 74 9.91 1.56 10.04
CA ASN A 74 9.66 3.00 10.10
C ASN A 74 8.51 3.38 11.04
N ASN A 75 8.00 2.45 11.84
CA ASN A 75 6.89 2.63 12.75
C ASN A 75 5.62 3.16 12.07
N VAL A 76 5.35 2.69 10.86
CA VAL A 76 4.17 3.07 10.07
C VAL A 76 3.22 1.89 10.01
N SER A 77 1.94 2.14 10.31
CA SER A 77 0.89 1.14 10.23
C SER A 77 0.11 1.31 8.92
N VAL A 78 0.09 0.28 8.09
CA VAL A 78 -0.57 0.28 6.78
C VAL A 78 -1.33 -1.01 6.61
N ALA A 79 -2.59 -0.92 6.16
CA ALA A 79 -3.35 -2.08 5.74
C ALA A 79 -3.08 -2.35 4.26
N LEU A 80 -2.73 -3.59 3.91
CA LEU A 80 -2.33 -4.00 2.57
C LEU A 80 -3.28 -5.05 1.99
N GLY A 81 -3.72 -4.82 0.77
CA GLY A 81 -4.38 -5.81 -0.05
C GLY A 81 -3.62 -5.98 -1.35
N HIS A 82 -3.69 -7.15 -1.96
CA HIS A 82 -2.99 -7.41 -3.20
C HIS A 82 -3.73 -8.42 -4.08
N LEU A 83 -3.43 -8.36 -5.36
CA LEU A 83 -3.94 -9.30 -6.35
C LEU A 83 -2.88 -9.47 -7.44
N THR A 84 -2.66 -10.71 -7.86
CA THR A 84 -1.79 -11.02 -9.00
C THR A 84 -2.68 -11.35 -10.20
N CYS A 85 -2.50 -10.62 -11.30
CA CYS A 85 -3.23 -10.83 -12.55
C CYS A 85 -2.33 -11.54 -13.55
N MET A 86 -2.73 -12.74 -13.97
CA MET A 86 -1.97 -13.56 -14.93
C MET A 86 -2.36 -13.28 -16.39
N THR A 87 -3.41 -12.50 -16.60
CA THR A 87 -3.90 -12.10 -17.94
C THR A 87 -3.96 -10.57 -18.01
N PRO A 88 -3.99 -9.99 -19.22
CA PRO A 88 -4.14 -8.55 -19.36
C PRO A 88 -5.40 -8.05 -18.64
N ILE A 89 -5.27 -6.91 -17.97
CA ILE A 89 -6.37 -6.30 -17.24
C ILE A 89 -7.32 -5.65 -18.22
N SER A 90 -8.59 -6.10 -18.21
CA SER A 90 -9.65 -5.52 -19.04
C SER A 90 -10.59 -4.61 -18.25
N ASP A 91 -10.66 -4.77 -16.93
CA ASP A 91 -11.52 -3.99 -16.04
C ASP A 91 -10.75 -3.65 -14.76
N ILE A 92 -10.15 -2.47 -14.75
CA ILE A 92 -9.34 -1.99 -13.63
C ILE A 92 -10.20 -1.75 -12.37
N ASP A 93 -11.45 -1.30 -12.54
CA ASP A 93 -12.33 -1.03 -11.40
C ASP A 93 -12.68 -2.32 -10.65
N ALA A 94 -12.91 -3.42 -11.36
CA ALA A 94 -13.15 -4.72 -10.75
C ALA A 94 -11.92 -5.21 -9.98
N ILE A 95 -10.73 -4.98 -10.50
CA ILE A 95 -9.47 -5.33 -9.83
C ILE A 95 -9.30 -4.51 -8.54
N ILE A 96 -9.49 -3.21 -8.61
CA ILE A 96 -9.39 -2.32 -7.44
C ILE A 96 -10.38 -2.74 -6.35
N THR A 97 -11.62 -3.10 -6.73
CA THR A 97 -12.63 -3.58 -5.77
C THR A 97 -12.17 -4.83 -5.03
N LYS A 98 -11.57 -5.79 -5.74
CA LYS A 98 -11.05 -7.03 -5.13
C LYS A 98 -9.88 -6.73 -4.18
N VAL A 99 -8.97 -5.87 -4.58
CA VAL A 99 -7.81 -5.48 -3.75
C VAL A 99 -8.29 -4.76 -2.49
N ASP A 100 -9.26 -3.87 -2.60
CA ASP A 100 -9.86 -3.19 -1.45
C ASP A 100 -10.43 -4.18 -0.43
N ARG A 101 -11.10 -5.23 -0.88
CA ARG A 101 -11.62 -6.27 0.04
C ARG A 101 -10.51 -6.92 0.83
N GLU A 102 -9.40 -7.26 0.18
CA GLU A 102 -8.24 -7.85 0.85
C GLU A 102 -7.61 -6.86 1.84
N MET A 103 -7.54 -5.60 1.48
CA MET A 103 -7.03 -4.54 2.35
C MET A 103 -7.91 -4.38 3.60
N TYR A 104 -9.24 -4.39 3.45
CA TYR A 104 -10.16 -4.32 4.59
C TYR A 104 -10.04 -5.51 5.53
N LYS A 105 -9.79 -6.70 5.00
CA LYS A 105 -9.50 -7.88 5.83
C LYS A 105 -8.21 -7.69 6.64
N ASP A 106 -7.17 -7.18 6.01
CA ASP A 106 -5.88 -6.89 6.67
C ASP A 106 -6.06 -5.85 7.78
N LYS A 107 -6.82 -4.79 7.51
CA LYS A 107 -7.16 -3.75 8.48
C LYS A 107 -7.89 -4.33 9.70
N GLY A 108 -8.82 -5.25 9.48
CA GLY A 108 -9.53 -5.96 10.54
C GLY A 108 -8.61 -6.79 11.41
N ARG A 109 -7.62 -7.47 10.83
CA ARG A 109 -6.62 -8.24 11.58
C ARG A 109 -5.74 -7.35 12.45
N GLN A 110 -5.39 -6.17 11.96
CA GLN A 110 -4.53 -5.22 12.69
C GLN A 110 -5.21 -4.59 13.90
N LYS A 111 -6.54 -4.58 13.93
CA LYS A 111 -7.34 -4.05 15.04
C LYS A 111 -7.52 -5.04 16.20
N ARG A 112 -7.11 -6.28 16.04
CA ARG A 112 -7.27 -7.31 17.06
C ARG A 112 -6.09 -7.33 18.04
#